data_552e7dec36366e70f17036d3299c2eff
#
_entry.id   552e7dec36366e70f17036d3299c2eff
#
_cell.length_a   1.000
_cell.length_b   1.000
_cell.length_c   1.000
_cell.angle_alpha   90.00
_cell.angle_beta   90.00
_cell.angle_gamma   90.00
#
_symmetry.space_group_name_H-M   'P 1'
#
loop_
_entity.id
_entity.type
_entity.pdbx_description
1 polymer ?
#
loop_
_entity_poly.entity_id
_entity_poly.type
_entity_poly.pdbx_seq_one_letter_code
_entity_poly.pdbx_strand_id
1 'polypeptide(L)'
;MITLTSKGLRGKNALSKVDLNCDLGESFGAYRIGNDEAILEHVTSVNVACGFHAGDPSVMRKTVKLAAEKKVQIGAHPGLQDLIGFGRRNMNISPQEAYDIVVYQI
;
A
#
# COMPACT_ATOMS: atom_id res chain seq x y z
N MET A 1 4.15 3.62 8.58
CA MET A 1 5.50 4.15 8.24
C MET A 1 5.44 5.67 8.19
N ILE A 2 6.41 6.34 8.78
CA ILE A 2 6.53 7.81 8.72
C ILE A 2 7.74 8.13 7.86
N THR A 3 7.52 8.81 6.74
CA THR A 3 8.59 9.25 5.86
C THR A 3 8.70 10.77 5.93
N LEU A 4 9.89 11.26 6.28
CA LEU A 4 10.20 12.69 6.22
C LEU A 4 10.64 13.04 4.80
N THR A 5 9.84 13.81 4.08
CA THR A 5 10.25 14.37 2.79
C THR A 5 10.67 15.80 2.96
N SER A 6 11.97 16.08 2.81
CA SER A 6 12.45 17.45 2.62
C SER A 6 12.44 17.76 1.12
N LYS A 7 11.43 18.45 0.61
CA LYS A 7 11.60 19.16 -0.67
C LYS A 7 12.60 20.28 -0.43
N GLY A 8 13.63 20.33 -1.28
CA GLY A 8 14.73 21.29 -1.17
C GLY A 8 14.28 22.68 -0.78
N LEU A 9 14.76 23.14 0.36
CA LEU A 9 14.37 24.37 1.00
C LEU A 9 15.09 25.53 0.31
N ARG A 10 14.38 26.27 -0.51
CA ARG A 10 14.79 27.61 -0.92
C ARG A 10 13.95 28.60 -0.11
N GLY A 11 14.52 29.16 0.98
CA GLY A 11 13.93 30.24 1.75
C GLY A 11 13.88 30.00 3.26
N LYS A 12 13.88 31.10 4.04
CA LYS A 12 13.94 31.11 5.51
C LYS A 12 12.69 30.60 6.23
N ASN A 13 11.59 30.21 5.49
CA ASN A 13 10.28 29.82 6.04
C ASN A 13 9.77 28.48 5.49
N ALA A 14 10.66 27.56 5.13
CA ALA A 14 10.24 26.27 4.65
C ALA A 14 9.85 25.38 5.83
N LEU A 15 8.54 25.08 5.93
CA LEU A 15 8.01 24.12 6.89
C LEU A 15 8.40 22.71 6.45
N SER A 16 8.94 21.92 7.39
CA SER A 16 9.11 20.48 7.21
C SER A 16 7.74 19.83 7.05
N LYS A 17 7.61 18.95 6.05
CA LYS A 17 6.41 18.15 5.84
C LYS A 17 6.70 16.71 6.22
N VAL A 18 5.72 16.08 6.82
CA VAL A 18 5.75 14.65 7.17
C VAL A 18 4.79 13.93 6.25
N ASP A 19 5.26 12.83 5.64
CA ASP A 19 4.41 11.87 4.96
C ASP A 19 4.04 10.76 5.94
N LEU A 20 2.75 10.66 6.28
CA LEU A 20 2.21 9.56 7.05
C LEU A 20 1.70 8.50 6.07
N ASN A 21 2.34 7.34 6.08
CA ASN A 21 2.05 6.23 5.18
C ASN A 21 1.51 5.03 5.96
N CYS A 22 0.56 4.32 5.39
CA CYS A 22 0.11 3.03 5.91
C CYS A 22 -0.24 2.05 4.79
N ASP A 23 -0.27 0.77 5.15
CA ASP A 23 -0.73 -0.29 4.27
C ASP A 23 -2.25 -0.41 4.37
N LEU A 24 -2.93 -0.50 3.23
CA LEU A 24 -4.38 -0.59 3.12
C LEU A 24 -4.82 -1.65 2.11
N GLY A 25 -6.11 -1.93 2.09
CA GLY A 25 -6.71 -2.85 1.13
C GLY A 25 -6.34 -4.30 1.41
N GLU A 26 -6.09 -4.66 2.65
CA GLU A 26 -5.64 -5.99 3.05
C GLU A 26 -6.78 -6.97 3.37
N SER A 27 -8.02 -6.49 3.43
CA SER A 27 -9.21 -7.35 3.56
C SER A 27 -9.34 -8.28 2.37
N PHE A 28 -9.88 -9.47 2.59
CA PHE A 28 -10.02 -10.49 1.55
C PHE A 28 -11.37 -11.21 1.68
N GLY A 29 -12.18 -11.18 0.64
CA GLY A 29 -13.52 -11.80 0.62
C GLY A 29 -14.38 -11.33 1.80
N ALA A 30 -14.81 -12.26 2.63
CA ALA A 30 -15.58 -11.99 3.84
C ALA A 30 -14.74 -11.53 5.03
N TYR A 31 -13.41 -11.68 4.96
CA TYR A 31 -12.50 -11.31 6.04
C TYR A 31 -12.13 -9.83 5.97
N ARG A 32 -12.34 -9.13 7.08
CA ARG A 32 -12.00 -7.71 7.19
C ARG A 32 -10.75 -7.54 8.06
N ILE A 33 -9.82 -6.75 7.55
CA ILE A 33 -8.57 -6.39 8.24
C ILE A 33 -8.47 -4.87 8.25
N GLY A 34 -8.30 -4.31 9.45
CA GLY A 34 -8.17 -2.87 9.62
C GLY A 34 -9.47 -2.09 9.45
N ASN A 35 -9.33 -0.77 9.38
CA ASN A 35 -10.42 0.16 9.12
C ASN A 35 -9.93 1.21 8.11
N ASP A 36 -9.91 0.83 6.84
CA ASP A 36 -9.34 1.60 5.75
C ASP A 36 -9.98 3.00 5.64
N GLU A 37 -11.28 3.06 5.83
CA GLU A 37 -12.04 4.31 5.70
C GLU A 37 -11.64 5.34 6.76
N ALA A 38 -11.49 4.89 8.01
CA ALA A 38 -11.10 5.76 9.13
C ALA A 38 -9.62 6.21 9.01
N ILE A 39 -8.73 5.31 8.63
CA ILE A 39 -7.30 5.64 8.56
C ILE A 39 -6.99 6.61 7.42
N LEU A 40 -7.74 6.59 6.33
CA LEU A 40 -7.57 7.50 5.21
C LEU A 40 -7.77 8.98 5.58
N GLU A 41 -8.43 9.29 6.70
CA GLU A 41 -8.55 10.65 7.22
C GLU A 41 -7.25 11.17 7.84
N HIS A 42 -6.30 10.29 8.15
CA HIS A 42 -5.12 10.60 8.95
C HIS A 42 -3.79 10.41 8.21
N VAL A 43 -3.81 9.88 6.99
CA VAL A 43 -2.60 9.57 6.23
C VAL A 43 -2.49 10.42 4.98
N THR A 44 -1.28 10.59 4.48
CA THR A 44 -0.97 11.34 3.26
C THR A 44 -0.63 10.43 2.09
N SER A 45 -0.24 9.19 2.37
CA SER A 45 0.02 8.16 1.37
C SER A 45 -0.36 6.78 1.88
N VAL A 46 -0.64 5.88 0.95
CA VAL A 46 -1.00 4.49 1.25
C VAL A 46 -0.31 3.53 0.30
N ASN A 47 -0.03 2.32 0.79
CA ASN A 47 0.40 1.20 -0.03
C ASN A 47 -0.76 0.21 -0.12
N VAL A 48 -1.32 0.02 -1.31
CA VAL A 48 -2.51 -0.82 -1.51
C VAL A 48 -2.11 -2.24 -1.87
N ALA A 49 -2.57 -3.21 -1.09
CA ALA A 49 -2.33 -4.62 -1.34
C ALA A 49 -2.88 -5.04 -2.71
N CYS A 50 -2.12 -5.86 -3.43
CA CYS A 50 -2.36 -6.19 -4.83
C CYS A 50 -2.94 -7.60 -5.06
N GLY A 51 -3.44 -8.25 -4.01
CA GLY A 51 -4.18 -9.50 -4.08
C GLY A 51 -3.34 -10.78 -3.92
N PHE A 52 -2.01 -10.71 -3.92
CA PHE A 52 -1.17 -11.89 -3.79
C PHE A 52 -0.89 -12.27 -2.34
N HIS A 53 -0.54 -11.30 -1.50
CA HIS A 53 -0.34 -11.53 -0.06
C HIS A 53 -1.55 -11.12 0.78
N ALA A 54 -2.35 -10.20 0.30
CA ALA A 54 -3.55 -9.67 0.94
C ALA A 54 -4.40 -8.93 -0.10
N GLY A 55 -5.64 -8.62 0.24
CA GLY A 55 -6.56 -7.98 -0.67
C GLY A 55 -7.14 -8.92 -1.72
N ASP A 56 -8.12 -8.43 -2.43
CA ASP A 56 -8.72 -9.05 -3.61
C ASP A 56 -9.10 -7.98 -4.64
N PRO A 57 -9.52 -8.34 -5.86
CA PRO A 57 -9.83 -7.36 -6.90
C PRO A 57 -10.87 -6.30 -6.50
N SER A 58 -11.89 -6.69 -5.74
CA SER A 58 -12.95 -5.78 -5.29
C SER A 58 -12.47 -4.87 -4.17
N VAL A 59 -11.72 -5.39 -3.22
CA VAL A 59 -11.10 -4.64 -2.12
C VAL A 59 -10.11 -3.62 -2.69
N MET A 60 -9.22 -4.04 -3.58
CA MET A 60 -8.23 -3.15 -4.22
C MET A 60 -8.92 -1.98 -4.94
N ARG A 61 -9.92 -2.27 -5.78
CA ARG A 61 -10.68 -1.24 -6.49
C ARG A 61 -11.34 -0.25 -5.54
N LYS A 62 -12.00 -0.74 -4.48
CA LYS A 62 -12.66 0.10 -3.48
C LYS A 62 -11.64 0.99 -2.75
N THR A 63 -10.53 0.41 -2.32
CA THR A 63 -9.48 1.13 -1.57
C THR A 63 -8.84 2.22 -2.42
N VAL A 64 -8.49 1.91 -3.67
CA VAL A 64 -7.92 2.90 -4.61
C VAL A 64 -8.90 4.05 -4.85
N LYS A 65 -10.18 3.74 -5.08
CA LYS A 65 -11.20 4.76 -5.26
C LYS A 65 -11.32 5.69 -4.06
N LEU A 66 -11.42 5.13 -2.86
CA LEU A 66 -11.51 5.91 -1.61
C LEU A 66 -10.27 6.80 -1.39
N ALA A 67 -9.07 6.25 -1.60
CA ALA A 67 -7.84 7.02 -1.47
C ALA A 67 -7.77 8.18 -2.48
N ALA A 68 -8.16 7.93 -3.73
CA ALA A 68 -8.21 8.96 -4.77
C ALA A 68 -9.21 10.08 -4.42
N GLU A 69 -10.42 9.74 -3.96
CA GLU A 69 -11.44 10.72 -3.53
C GLU A 69 -10.93 11.61 -2.38
N LYS A 70 -10.14 11.04 -1.48
CA LYS A 70 -9.51 11.78 -0.36
C LYS A 70 -8.19 12.44 -0.72
N LYS A 71 -7.76 12.35 -1.98
CA LYS A 71 -6.49 12.93 -2.48
C LYS A 71 -5.26 12.41 -1.75
N VAL A 72 -5.32 11.19 -1.24
CA VAL A 72 -4.20 10.47 -0.65
C VAL A 72 -3.34 9.86 -1.76
N GLN A 73 -2.03 9.96 -1.65
CA GLN A 73 -1.09 9.37 -2.62
C GLN A 73 -1.16 7.85 -2.55
N ILE A 74 -1.17 7.20 -3.71
CA ILE A 74 -1.37 5.75 -3.82
C ILE A 74 -0.10 5.10 -4.35
N GLY A 75 0.40 4.12 -3.62
CA GLY A 75 1.45 3.21 -4.03
C GLY A 75 0.94 1.77 -4.08
N ALA A 76 1.54 0.95 -4.92
CA ALA A 76 1.31 -0.48 -4.93
C ALA A 76 2.06 -1.16 -3.78
N HIS A 77 1.43 -2.17 -3.20
CA HIS A 77 2.02 -3.03 -2.18
C HIS A 77 2.05 -4.47 -2.68
N PRO A 78 2.99 -4.80 -3.58
CA PRO A 78 3.13 -6.15 -4.08
C PRO A 78 3.64 -7.10 -3.00
N GLY A 79 3.26 -8.35 -3.10
CA GLY A 79 3.72 -9.41 -2.21
C GLY A 79 3.84 -10.74 -2.95
N LEU A 80 4.40 -11.73 -2.27
CA LEU A 80 4.44 -13.10 -2.77
C LEU A 80 3.05 -13.72 -2.74
N GLN A 81 2.81 -14.69 -3.62
CA GLN A 81 1.52 -15.35 -3.77
C GLN A 81 1.26 -16.31 -2.60
N ASP A 82 0.96 -15.76 -1.44
CA ASP A 82 0.83 -16.46 -0.17
C ASP A 82 -0.17 -15.73 0.75
N LEU A 83 -1.45 -15.86 0.49
CA LEU A 83 -2.50 -15.23 1.29
C LEU A 83 -2.49 -15.73 2.75
N ILE A 84 -2.27 -17.01 2.97
CA ILE A 84 -2.29 -17.62 4.31
C ILE A 84 -1.14 -17.08 5.17
N GLY A 85 0.06 -16.98 4.59
CA GLY A 85 1.26 -16.50 5.27
C GLY A 85 1.50 -15.00 5.13
N PHE A 86 0.56 -14.26 4.55
CA PHE A 86 0.70 -12.82 4.31
C PHE A 86 1.94 -12.46 3.47
N GLY A 87 2.31 -13.35 2.55
CA GLY A 87 3.51 -13.20 1.72
C GLY A 87 4.83 -13.32 2.47
N ARG A 88 4.80 -13.78 3.72
CA ARG A 88 5.98 -13.80 4.63
C ARG A 88 6.63 -15.16 4.77
N ARG A 89 6.00 -16.23 4.29
CA ARG A 89 6.59 -17.57 4.33
C ARG A 89 7.69 -17.72 3.29
N ASN A 90 8.69 -18.52 3.60
CA ASN A 90 9.74 -18.84 2.63
C ASN A 90 9.15 -19.54 1.41
N MET A 91 9.53 -19.05 0.23
CA MET A 91 9.12 -19.62 -1.06
C MET A 91 10.36 -19.83 -1.93
N ASN A 92 10.39 -20.97 -2.60
CA ASN A 92 11.44 -21.27 -3.57
C ASN A 92 11.05 -20.72 -4.94
N ILE A 93 11.43 -19.49 -5.22
CA ILE A 93 11.18 -18.81 -6.50
C ILE A 93 12.51 -18.33 -7.10
N SER A 94 12.57 -18.32 -8.42
CA SER A 94 13.71 -17.75 -9.13
C SER A 94 13.69 -16.20 -9.11
N PRO A 95 14.83 -15.53 -9.35
CA PRO A 95 14.84 -14.07 -9.51
C PRO A 95 13.90 -13.57 -10.62
N GLN A 96 13.76 -14.32 -11.71
CA GLN A 96 12.85 -13.97 -12.81
C GLN A 96 11.38 -14.07 -12.39
N GLU A 97 11.01 -15.12 -11.67
CA GLU A 97 9.64 -15.25 -11.12
C GLU A 97 9.33 -14.13 -10.14
N ALA A 98 10.27 -13.76 -9.30
CA ALA A 98 10.09 -12.62 -8.37
C ALA A 98 9.86 -11.32 -9.13
N TYR A 99 10.63 -11.06 -10.18
CA TYR A 99 10.44 -9.91 -11.06
C TYR A 99 9.04 -9.89 -11.68
N ASP A 100 8.64 -11.01 -12.29
CA ASP A 100 7.34 -11.12 -12.97
C ASP A 100 6.18 -10.95 -12.00
N ILE A 101 6.28 -11.54 -10.80
CA ILE A 101 5.28 -11.39 -9.73
C ILE A 101 5.11 -9.92 -9.33
N VAL A 102 6.19 -9.20 -9.15
CA VAL A 102 6.14 -7.78 -8.77
C VAL A 102 5.59 -6.93 -9.89
N VAL A 103 6.09 -7.08 -11.11
CA VAL A 103 5.64 -6.31 -12.27
C VAL A 103 4.16 -6.52 -12.57
N TYR A 104 3.66 -7.74 -12.39
CA TYR A 104 2.24 -8.03 -12.57
C TYR A 104 1.34 -7.25 -11.60
N GLN A 105 1.82 -6.99 -10.39
CA GLN A 105 1.05 -6.34 -9.33
C GLN A 105 1.10 -4.80 -9.37
N ILE A 106 2.05 -4.23 -10.06
CA ILE A 106 2.20 -2.79 -10.21
C ILE A 106 1.39 -2.25 -11.39
#